data_c316617edcfbb207e9a307ec84a21bf3
#
_entry.id   c316617edcfbb207e9a307ec84a21bf3
#
_cell.length_a   1.000
_cell.length_b   1.000
_cell.length_c   1.000
_cell.angle_alpha   90.00
_cell.angle_beta   90.00
_cell.angle_gamma   90.00
#
_symmetry.space_group_name_H-M   'P 1'
#
loop_
_entity.id
_entity.type
_entity.pdbx_description
1 polymer ?
#
loop_
_entity_poly.entity_id
_entity_poly.type
_entity_poly.pdbx_seq_one_letter_code
_entity_poly.pdbx_strand_id
1 'polypeptide(L)'
;LIAMNQRTPYTSEAVLEAPVIGIAANVSGDIIEVGVRDNQRVKAGDLIFQIDPALFETAVKAADAQLEYTIQQLGAEATGLGAAEAAVVQAKARLADVEQQNIRAESLFARGITARSTVDTARANLETAQASLRAAEGQLEQSRERLGPQGEDNPQFRTAAAQREKAQIDLMHARVAAPVDGVMTNTVL
;
A
#
# COMPACT_ATOMS: atom_id res chain seq x y z
N LEU A 1 4.40 -84.53 -6.71
CA LEU A 1 3.54 -83.65 -5.87
C LEU A 1 4.28 -82.52 -5.14
N ILE A 2 5.54 -82.30 -5.46
CA ILE A 2 6.39 -81.28 -4.79
C ILE A 2 6.60 -80.03 -5.70
N ALA A 3 6.25 -80.08 -6.96
CA ALA A 3 6.59 -78.97 -7.91
C ALA A 3 5.54 -77.86 -8.03
N MET A 4 4.40 -77.94 -7.33
CA MET A 4 3.34 -76.93 -7.48
C MET A 4 3.38 -75.75 -6.46
N ASN A 5 4.22 -75.90 -5.43
CA ASN A 5 4.21 -74.89 -4.34
C ASN A 5 5.28 -73.76 -4.51
N GLN A 6 6.08 -73.78 -5.59
CA GLN A 6 7.16 -72.79 -5.80
C GLN A 6 6.74 -71.62 -6.75
N ARG A 7 5.51 -71.62 -7.31
CA ARG A 7 5.13 -70.61 -8.32
C ARG A 7 4.13 -69.57 -7.87
N THR A 8 3.64 -69.66 -6.65
CA THR A 8 2.71 -68.66 -6.09
C THR A 8 3.24 -68.17 -4.75
N PRO A 9 4.13 -67.17 -4.75
CA PRO A 9 4.51 -66.55 -3.50
C PRO A 9 3.25 -65.91 -2.87
N TYR A 10 2.93 -66.28 -1.63
CA TYR A 10 1.89 -65.63 -0.85
C TYR A 10 2.50 -65.00 0.40
N THR A 11 2.00 -63.88 0.81
CA THR A 11 2.30 -63.29 2.10
C THR A 11 1.03 -63.19 2.94
N SER A 12 1.13 -63.47 4.22
CA SER A 12 0.06 -63.30 5.20
C SER A 12 0.08 -61.96 5.87
N GLU A 13 1.14 -61.22 5.64
CA GLU A 13 1.32 -59.85 6.20
C GLU A 13 1.69 -58.89 5.08
N ALA A 14 0.78 -58.01 4.74
CA ALA A 14 1.04 -56.86 3.87
C ALA A 14 0.66 -55.58 4.63
N VAL A 15 1.61 -54.67 4.77
CA VAL A 15 1.39 -53.35 5.33
C VAL A 15 1.33 -52.37 4.17
N LEU A 16 0.24 -51.64 4.06
CA LEU A 16 0.10 -50.53 3.12
C LEU A 16 0.34 -49.23 3.89
N GLU A 17 1.44 -48.57 3.58
CA GLU A 17 1.70 -47.21 4.09
C GLU A 17 1.33 -46.16 3.02
N ALA A 18 0.52 -45.19 3.42
CA ALA A 18 0.19 -44.05 2.59
C ALA A 18 0.51 -42.73 3.34
N PRO A 19 1.03 -41.70 2.67
CA PRO A 19 1.24 -40.41 3.30
C PRO A 19 -0.09 -39.80 3.75
N VAL A 20 -0.15 -39.34 5.00
CA VAL A 20 -1.32 -38.67 5.57
C VAL A 20 -1.02 -37.17 5.64
N ILE A 21 -1.85 -36.36 4.99
CA ILE A 21 -1.77 -34.91 5.00
C ILE A 21 -2.91 -34.36 5.85
N GLY A 22 -2.57 -33.69 6.95
CA GLY A 22 -3.56 -32.98 7.78
C GLY A 22 -4.00 -31.70 7.08
N ILE A 23 -5.31 -31.49 6.96
CA ILE A 23 -5.91 -30.30 6.37
C ILE A 23 -6.50 -29.46 7.49
N ALA A 24 -6.08 -28.19 7.60
CA ALA A 24 -6.58 -27.24 8.56
C ALA A 24 -6.87 -25.89 7.88
N ALA A 25 -7.84 -25.15 8.41
CA ALA A 25 -8.07 -23.78 7.98
C ALA A 25 -6.98 -22.84 8.51
N ASN A 26 -6.60 -21.86 7.69
CA ASN A 26 -5.67 -20.78 8.08
C ASN A 26 -6.41 -19.61 8.74
N VAL A 27 -7.74 -19.57 8.68
CA VAL A 27 -8.61 -18.56 9.27
C VAL A 27 -9.66 -19.19 10.16
N SER A 28 -10.15 -18.46 11.14
CA SER A 28 -11.18 -18.93 12.09
C SER A 28 -12.54 -18.36 11.72
N GLY A 29 -13.58 -19.17 11.84
CA GLY A 29 -14.97 -18.77 11.58
C GLY A 29 -15.92 -19.98 11.57
N ASP A 30 -17.20 -19.72 11.39
CA ASP A 30 -18.23 -20.75 11.34
C ASP A 30 -18.20 -21.48 9.99
N ILE A 31 -18.27 -22.82 10.02
CA ILE A 31 -18.35 -23.63 8.80
C ILE A 31 -19.79 -23.62 8.30
N ILE A 32 -19.99 -23.12 7.09
CA ILE A 32 -21.32 -23.06 6.45
C ILE A 32 -21.58 -24.18 5.47
N GLU A 33 -20.52 -24.80 4.94
CA GLU A 33 -20.64 -25.89 3.96
C GLU A 33 -19.51 -26.91 4.16
N VAL A 34 -19.85 -28.20 4.06
CA VAL A 34 -18.89 -29.31 4.03
C VAL A 34 -19.10 -30.05 2.72
N GLY A 35 -18.11 -29.99 1.82
CA GLY A 35 -18.20 -30.53 0.46
C GLY A 35 -17.80 -31.99 0.35
N VAL A 36 -17.27 -32.61 1.40
CA VAL A 36 -16.74 -33.98 1.38
C VAL A 36 -17.30 -34.85 2.48
N ARG A 37 -17.22 -36.18 2.27
CA ARG A 37 -17.59 -37.18 3.26
C ARG A 37 -16.42 -38.08 3.58
N ASP A 38 -16.51 -38.78 4.71
CA ASP A 38 -15.51 -39.78 5.08
C ASP A 38 -15.41 -40.89 4.03
N ASN A 39 -14.18 -41.36 3.75
CA ASN A 39 -13.85 -42.31 2.68
C ASN A 39 -14.17 -41.85 1.24
N GLN A 40 -14.42 -40.58 1.00
CA GLN A 40 -14.61 -40.01 -0.34
C GLN A 40 -13.29 -39.78 -1.06
N ARG A 41 -13.23 -40.17 -2.34
CA ARG A 41 -12.14 -39.77 -3.22
C ARG A 41 -12.28 -38.28 -3.60
N VAL A 42 -11.21 -37.53 -3.46
CA VAL A 42 -11.14 -36.11 -3.80
C VAL A 42 -9.98 -35.86 -4.78
N LYS A 43 -10.14 -34.86 -5.61
CA LYS A 43 -9.08 -34.33 -6.48
C LYS A 43 -8.54 -33.04 -5.91
N ALA A 44 -7.31 -32.70 -6.29
CA ALA A 44 -6.74 -31.40 -5.98
C ALA A 44 -7.67 -30.28 -6.46
N GLY A 45 -8.00 -29.34 -5.55
CA GLY A 45 -8.94 -28.24 -5.80
C GLY A 45 -10.40 -28.51 -5.43
N ASP A 46 -10.80 -29.74 -5.11
CA ASP A 46 -12.15 -30.04 -4.62
C ASP A 46 -12.40 -29.34 -3.29
N LEU A 47 -13.60 -28.77 -3.12
CA LEU A 47 -13.99 -28.10 -1.88
C LEU A 47 -14.11 -29.12 -0.74
N ILE A 48 -13.37 -28.90 0.34
CA ILE A 48 -13.48 -29.72 1.56
C ILE A 48 -14.50 -29.11 2.49
N PHE A 49 -14.32 -27.86 2.87
CA PHE A 49 -15.30 -27.08 3.62
C PHE A 49 -15.14 -25.60 3.34
N GLN A 50 -16.18 -24.84 3.63
CA GLN A 50 -16.21 -23.38 3.50
C GLN A 50 -16.58 -22.74 4.83
N ILE A 51 -15.77 -21.79 5.23
CA ILE A 51 -16.04 -20.89 6.36
C ILE A 51 -16.89 -19.74 5.85
N ASP A 52 -17.73 -19.15 6.71
CA ASP A 52 -18.59 -18.03 6.33
C ASP A 52 -17.73 -16.86 5.78
N PRO A 53 -17.87 -16.52 4.49
CA PRO A 53 -17.08 -15.49 3.85
C PRO A 53 -17.54 -14.07 4.20
N ALA A 54 -18.70 -13.87 4.80
CA ALA A 54 -19.33 -12.55 4.97
C ALA A 54 -18.46 -11.55 5.73
N LEU A 55 -17.77 -12.01 6.78
CA LEU A 55 -16.85 -11.17 7.54
C LEU A 55 -15.61 -10.80 6.71
N PHE A 56 -15.05 -11.75 5.97
CA PHE A 56 -13.87 -11.53 5.13
C PHE A 56 -14.19 -10.63 3.93
N GLU A 57 -15.36 -10.80 3.30
CA GLU A 57 -15.83 -9.88 2.24
C GLU A 57 -15.98 -8.45 2.75
N THR A 58 -16.50 -8.30 3.97
CA THR A 58 -16.61 -6.99 4.62
C THR A 58 -15.24 -6.39 4.92
N ALA A 59 -14.28 -7.22 5.36
CA ALA A 59 -12.90 -6.79 5.59
C ALA A 59 -12.21 -6.36 4.28
N VAL A 60 -12.43 -7.06 3.17
CA VAL A 60 -11.93 -6.66 1.84
C VAL A 60 -12.51 -5.30 1.45
N LYS A 61 -13.83 -5.11 1.57
CA LYS A 61 -14.48 -3.81 1.26
C LYS A 61 -13.95 -2.67 2.12
N ALA A 62 -13.70 -2.93 3.40
CA ALA A 62 -13.12 -1.93 4.30
C ALA A 62 -11.68 -1.58 3.91
N ALA A 63 -10.87 -2.59 3.54
CA ALA A 63 -9.50 -2.37 3.09
C ALA A 63 -9.44 -1.66 1.72
N ASP A 64 -10.36 -1.95 0.79
CA ASP A 64 -10.50 -1.22 -0.48
C ASP A 64 -10.84 0.25 -0.23
N ALA A 65 -11.80 0.55 0.63
CA ALA A 65 -12.16 1.92 0.99
C ALA A 65 -10.99 2.67 1.65
N GLN A 66 -10.20 1.99 2.48
CA GLN A 66 -9.01 2.57 3.10
C GLN A 66 -7.92 2.89 2.06
N LEU A 67 -7.73 2.02 1.07
CA LEU A 67 -6.80 2.29 -0.02
C LEU A 67 -7.23 3.48 -0.87
N GLU A 68 -8.52 3.57 -1.22
CA GLU A 68 -9.08 4.71 -1.96
C GLU A 68 -8.90 6.02 -1.17
N TYR A 69 -9.19 6.00 0.13
CA TYR A 69 -8.98 7.16 1.00
C TYR A 69 -7.51 7.61 0.99
N THR A 70 -6.57 6.66 1.09
CA THR A 70 -5.14 6.96 1.06
C THR A 70 -4.73 7.58 -0.28
N ILE A 71 -5.22 7.06 -1.40
CA ILE A 71 -4.97 7.62 -2.75
C ILE A 71 -5.49 9.05 -2.83
N GLN A 72 -6.70 9.31 -2.33
CA GLN A 72 -7.29 10.64 -2.31
C GLN A 72 -6.48 11.62 -1.46
N GLN A 73 -6.02 11.20 -0.30
CA GLN A 73 -5.17 12.00 0.60
C GLN A 73 -3.84 12.36 -0.07
N LEU A 74 -3.17 11.39 -0.68
CA LEU A 74 -1.92 11.63 -1.42
C LEU A 74 -2.12 12.55 -2.62
N GLY A 75 -3.26 12.45 -3.31
CA GLY A 75 -3.62 13.38 -4.37
C GLY A 75 -3.83 14.82 -3.89
N ALA A 76 -4.43 14.99 -2.72
CA ALA A 76 -4.58 16.31 -2.09
C ALA A 76 -3.23 16.89 -1.66
N GLU A 77 -2.33 16.09 -1.11
CA GLU A 77 -0.97 16.49 -0.75
C GLU A 77 -0.14 16.88 -1.98
N ALA A 78 -0.26 16.15 -3.09
CA ALA A 78 0.38 16.49 -4.38
C ALA A 78 -0.14 17.83 -4.93
N THR A 79 -1.43 18.11 -4.79
CA THR A 79 -2.01 19.41 -5.14
C THR A 79 -1.45 20.53 -4.27
N GLY A 80 -1.30 20.27 -2.96
CA GLY A 80 -0.67 21.20 -2.01
C GLY A 80 0.78 21.51 -2.37
N LEU A 81 1.54 20.52 -2.83
CA LEU A 81 2.90 20.71 -3.33
C LEU A 81 2.91 21.64 -4.56
N GLY A 82 2.03 21.43 -5.54
CA GLY A 82 1.91 22.32 -6.70
C GLY A 82 1.60 23.78 -6.32
N ALA A 83 0.75 23.99 -5.31
CA ALA A 83 0.47 25.32 -4.79
C ALA A 83 1.69 25.97 -4.13
N ALA A 84 2.48 25.21 -3.38
CA ALA A 84 3.73 25.67 -2.77
C ALA A 84 4.79 26.03 -3.83
N GLU A 85 4.90 25.25 -4.90
CA GLU A 85 5.78 25.56 -6.04
C GLU A 85 5.38 26.87 -6.73
N ALA A 86 4.08 27.08 -6.96
CA ALA A 86 3.57 28.33 -7.51
C ALA A 86 3.88 29.53 -6.60
N ALA A 87 3.79 29.37 -5.28
CA ALA A 87 4.14 30.42 -4.31
C ALA A 87 5.62 30.80 -4.38
N VAL A 88 6.52 29.84 -4.56
CA VAL A 88 7.97 30.10 -4.76
C VAL A 88 8.19 30.90 -6.04
N VAL A 89 7.54 30.51 -7.15
CA VAL A 89 7.63 31.24 -8.43
C VAL A 89 7.17 32.70 -8.26
N GLN A 90 6.04 32.90 -7.58
CA GLN A 90 5.52 34.24 -7.28
C GLN A 90 6.48 35.07 -6.42
N ALA A 91 7.05 34.46 -5.37
CA ALA A 91 8.01 35.14 -4.48
C ALA A 91 9.29 35.52 -5.23
N LYS A 92 9.80 34.65 -6.13
CA LYS A 92 10.95 34.94 -7.00
C LYS A 92 10.68 36.10 -7.96
N ALA A 93 9.51 36.13 -8.59
CA ALA A 93 9.14 37.24 -9.49
C ALA A 93 9.07 38.58 -8.72
N ARG A 94 8.47 38.57 -7.51
CA ARG A 94 8.42 39.75 -6.65
C ARG A 94 9.82 40.23 -6.22
N LEU A 95 10.69 39.29 -5.85
CA LEU A 95 12.06 39.61 -5.48
C LEU A 95 12.80 40.31 -6.65
N ALA A 96 12.69 39.75 -7.86
CA ALA A 96 13.32 40.34 -9.06
C ALA A 96 12.83 41.77 -9.35
N ASP A 97 11.52 42.05 -9.17
CA ASP A 97 10.97 43.41 -9.34
C ASP A 97 11.53 44.36 -8.25
N VAL A 98 11.55 43.97 -6.99
CA VAL A 98 12.04 44.76 -5.88
C VAL A 98 13.57 45.01 -5.98
N GLU A 99 14.32 44.01 -6.46
CA GLU A 99 15.77 44.17 -6.75
C GLU A 99 15.99 45.26 -7.79
N GLN A 100 15.23 45.25 -8.88
CA GLN A 100 15.31 46.30 -9.89
C GLN A 100 14.91 47.67 -9.37
N GLN A 101 13.93 47.75 -8.45
CA GLN A 101 13.57 49.00 -7.78
C GLN A 101 14.69 49.51 -6.87
N ASN A 102 15.33 48.64 -6.12
CA ASN A 102 16.45 49.01 -5.25
C ASN A 102 17.64 49.53 -6.09
N ILE A 103 18.03 48.83 -7.16
CA ILE A 103 19.09 49.26 -8.08
C ILE A 103 18.77 50.64 -8.67
N ARG A 104 17.53 50.89 -9.09
CA ARG A 104 17.11 52.23 -9.58
C ARG A 104 17.20 53.28 -8.50
N ALA A 105 16.73 53.00 -7.27
CA ALA A 105 16.79 53.97 -6.14
C ALA A 105 18.22 54.32 -5.81
N GLU A 106 19.13 53.36 -5.72
CA GLU A 106 20.56 53.58 -5.44
C GLU A 106 21.22 54.39 -6.55
N SER A 107 20.92 54.12 -7.82
CA SER A 107 21.47 54.86 -8.96
C SER A 107 20.98 56.33 -9.02
N LEU A 108 19.73 56.58 -8.67
CA LEU A 108 19.17 57.93 -8.58
C LEU A 108 19.74 58.70 -7.40
N PHE A 109 19.95 58.08 -6.26
CA PHE A 109 20.58 58.65 -5.09
C PHE A 109 22.02 59.04 -5.37
N ALA A 110 22.82 58.19 -6.01
CA ALA A 110 24.17 58.46 -6.41
C ALA A 110 24.30 59.70 -7.33
N ARG A 111 23.24 59.99 -8.11
CA ARG A 111 23.15 61.20 -8.96
C ARG A 111 22.54 62.41 -8.26
N GLY A 112 22.20 62.31 -6.97
CA GLY A 112 21.60 63.38 -6.19
C GLY A 112 20.13 63.68 -6.53
N ILE A 113 19.43 62.77 -7.21
CA ILE A 113 18.06 63.00 -7.73
C ILE A 113 16.99 62.60 -6.70
N THR A 114 17.30 61.69 -5.77
CA THR A 114 16.35 61.21 -4.75
C THR A 114 16.89 61.31 -3.34
N ALA A 115 16.00 61.25 -2.34
CA ALA A 115 16.36 61.32 -0.92
C ALA A 115 16.88 59.96 -0.42
N ARG A 116 17.71 60.00 0.63
CA ARG A 116 18.24 58.79 1.28
C ARG A 116 17.13 57.90 1.83
N SER A 117 16.05 58.47 2.33
CA SER A 117 14.87 57.73 2.80
C SER A 117 14.25 56.81 1.73
N THR A 118 14.34 57.20 0.44
CA THR A 118 13.85 56.36 -0.66
C THR A 118 14.72 55.09 -0.84
N VAL A 119 16.04 55.21 -0.67
CA VAL A 119 16.96 54.08 -0.72
C VAL A 119 16.76 53.19 0.49
N ASP A 120 16.61 53.75 1.68
CA ASP A 120 16.38 52.99 2.91
C ASP A 120 15.06 52.19 2.82
N THR A 121 14.00 52.79 2.24
CA THR A 121 12.74 52.09 1.97
C THR A 121 12.90 50.98 0.94
N ALA A 122 13.64 51.23 -0.15
CA ALA A 122 13.89 50.20 -1.17
C ALA A 122 14.67 49.00 -0.61
N ARG A 123 15.64 49.24 0.26
CA ARG A 123 16.40 48.19 0.97
C ARG A 123 15.52 47.39 1.92
N ALA A 124 14.66 48.03 2.72
CA ALA A 124 13.73 47.34 3.60
C ALA A 124 12.74 46.45 2.81
N ASN A 125 12.26 46.94 1.65
CA ASN A 125 11.42 46.17 0.75
C ASN A 125 12.19 44.96 0.18
N LEU A 126 13.44 45.11 -0.20
CA LEU A 126 14.28 44.02 -0.69
C LEU A 126 14.47 42.95 0.38
N GLU A 127 14.80 43.34 1.60
CA GLU A 127 14.93 42.41 2.73
C GLU A 127 13.61 41.64 2.99
N THR A 128 12.49 42.35 2.95
CA THR A 128 11.17 41.75 3.10
C THR A 128 10.87 40.74 1.97
N ALA A 129 11.19 41.05 0.73
CA ALA A 129 10.99 40.14 -0.42
C ALA A 129 11.90 38.93 -0.32
N GLN A 130 13.15 39.09 0.11
CA GLN A 130 14.06 37.97 0.37
C GLN A 130 13.55 37.05 1.50
N ALA A 131 13.03 37.64 2.60
CA ALA A 131 12.43 36.86 3.67
C ALA A 131 11.18 36.08 3.20
N SER A 132 10.35 36.72 2.34
CA SER A 132 9.16 36.06 1.75
C SER A 132 9.55 34.89 0.85
N LEU A 133 10.62 35.01 0.06
CA LEU A 133 11.12 33.91 -0.76
C LEU A 133 11.60 32.75 0.12
N ARG A 134 12.40 33.03 1.15
CA ARG A 134 12.86 31.98 2.08
C ARG A 134 11.68 31.26 2.78
N ALA A 135 10.65 32.00 3.15
CA ALA A 135 9.43 31.42 3.75
C ALA A 135 8.69 30.50 2.76
N ALA A 136 8.56 30.92 1.50
CA ALA A 136 7.94 30.11 0.44
C ALA A 136 8.76 28.85 0.12
N GLU A 137 10.08 28.94 0.09
CA GLU A 137 10.97 27.79 -0.10
C GLU A 137 10.90 26.81 1.07
N GLY A 138 10.82 27.29 2.31
CA GLY A 138 10.59 26.45 3.49
C GLY A 138 9.26 25.73 3.45
N GLN A 139 8.20 26.41 2.99
CA GLN A 139 6.88 25.79 2.83
C GLN A 139 6.88 24.72 1.72
N LEU A 140 7.60 24.95 0.64
CA LEU A 140 7.77 23.97 -0.44
C LEU A 140 8.47 22.72 0.09
N GLU A 141 9.57 22.89 0.82
CA GLU A 141 10.31 21.76 1.40
C GLU A 141 9.44 20.95 2.37
N GLN A 142 8.72 21.64 3.25
CA GLN A 142 7.75 20.97 4.15
C GLN A 142 6.68 20.18 3.38
N SER A 143 6.19 20.73 2.26
CA SER A 143 5.20 20.04 1.44
C SER A 143 5.79 18.81 0.74
N ARG A 144 7.05 18.88 0.30
CA ARG A 144 7.78 17.74 -0.28
C ARG A 144 8.01 16.63 0.73
N GLU A 145 8.47 16.97 1.93
CA GLU A 145 8.67 16.01 3.01
C GLU A 145 7.38 15.32 3.42
N ARG A 146 6.27 16.06 3.46
CA ARG A 146 4.95 15.51 3.80
C ARG A 146 4.45 14.54 2.74
N LEU A 147 4.58 14.87 1.46
CA LEU A 147 4.18 13.99 0.37
C LEU A 147 5.07 12.74 0.30
N GLY A 148 6.36 12.88 0.57
CA GLY A 148 7.33 11.79 0.48
C GLY A 148 7.47 11.22 -0.94
N PRO A 149 7.89 9.95 -1.07
CA PRO A 149 7.95 9.25 -2.35
C PRO A 149 6.58 9.18 -3.00
N GLN A 150 6.52 9.32 -4.33
CA GLN A 150 5.25 9.26 -5.08
C GLN A 150 4.93 7.85 -5.57
N GLY A 151 3.64 7.59 -5.79
CA GLY A 151 3.16 6.34 -6.35
C GLY A 151 3.31 5.15 -5.39
N GLU A 152 3.68 4.00 -5.96
CA GLU A 152 3.78 2.73 -5.22
C GLU A 152 4.91 2.69 -4.19
N ASP A 153 5.89 3.59 -4.27
CA ASP A 153 6.96 3.70 -3.30
C ASP A 153 6.54 4.45 -2.02
N ASN A 154 5.36 5.08 -2.02
CA ASN A 154 4.85 5.78 -0.85
C ASN A 154 4.52 4.79 0.27
N PRO A 155 5.07 4.97 1.50
CA PRO A 155 4.82 4.05 2.60
C PRO A 155 3.35 3.95 3.01
N GLN A 156 2.58 5.04 2.91
CA GLN A 156 1.14 5.03 3.23
C GLN A 156 0.36 4.19 2.22
N PHE A 157 0.65 4.37 0.92
CA PHE A 157 0.07 3.56 -0.14
C PHE A 157 0.41 2.07 0.04
N ARG A 158 1.68 1.73 0.26
CA ARG A 158 2.12 0.34 0.47
C ARG A 158 1.45 -0.30 1.68
N THR A 159 1.27 0.44 2.76
CA THR A 159 0.58 -0.07 3.95
C THR A 159 -0.87 -0.39 3.66
N ALA A 160 -1.60 0.52 3.00
CA ALA A 160 -3.00 0.30 2.64
C ALA A 160 -3.15 -0.84 1.61
N ALA A 161 -2.26 -0.92 0.61
CA ALA A 161 -2.23 -2.00 -0.37
C ALA A 161 -1.97 -3.37 0.28
N ALA A 162 -1.01 -3.45 1.22
CA ALA A 162 -0.73 -4.68 1.96
C ALA A 162 -1.90 -5.11 2.87
N GLN A 163 -2.63 -4.16 3.46
CA GLN A 163 -3.84 -4.48 4.24
C GLN A 163 -4.94 -5.07 3.35
N ARG A 164 -5.14 -4.50 2.15
CA ARG A 164 -6.07 -5.03 1.15
C ARG A 164 -5.68 -6.44 0.72
N GLU A 165 -4.41 -6.67 0.38
CA GLU A 165 -3.88 -7.98 -0.01
C GLU A 165 -4.09 -9.01 1.10
N LYS A 166 -3.80 -8.65 2.35
CA LYS A 166 -4.05 -9.52 3.51
C LYS A 166 -5.51 -9.90 3.60
N ALA A 167 -6.43 -8.95 3.51
CA ALA A 167 -7.87 -9.22 3.57
C ALA A 167 -8.32 -10.15 2.43
N GLN A 168 -7.76 -10.01 1.22
CA GLN A 168 -8.03 -10.90 0.09
C GLN A 168 -7.50 -12.32 0.32
N ILE A 169 -6.31 -12.45 0.90
CA ILE A 169 -5.75 -13.76 1.27
C ILE A 169 -6.61 -14.43 2.35
N ASP A 170 -7.05 -13.69 3.36
CA ASP A 170 -7.92 -14.21 4.41
C ASP A 170 -9.26 -14.69 3.82
N LEU A 171 -9.85 -13.96 2.86
CA LEU A 171 -11.04 -14.37 2.14
C LEU A 171 -10.81 -15.65 1.30
N MET A 172 -9.67 -15.75 0.62
CA MET A 172 -9.32 -16.99 -0.11
C MET A 172 -9.16 -18.17 0.83
N HIS A 173 -8.62 -17.98 2.02
CA HIS A 173 -8.45 -19.01 3.03
C HIS A 173 -9.77 -19.45 3.68
N ALA A 174 -10.85 -18.67 3.55
CA ALA A 174 -12.19 -19.10 3.98
C ALA A 174 -12.72 -20.29 3.16
N ARG A 175 -12.17 -20.56 1.97
CA ARG A 175 -12.44 -21.71 1.15
C ARG A 175 -11.29 -22.71 1.24
N VAL A 176 -11.52 -23.81 1.94
CA VAL A 176 -10.51 -24.86 2.10
C VAL A 176 -10.71 -25.94 1.05
N ALA A 177 -9.71 -26.14 0.20
CA ALA A 177 -9.72 -27.12 -0.88
C ALA A 177 -8.65 -28.19 -0.67
N ALA A 178 -8.83 -29.36 -1.31
CA ALA A 178 -7.87 -30.45 -1.29
C ALA A 178 -6.55 -30.04 -1.97
N PRO A 179 -5.39 -30.18 -1.30
CA PRO A 179 -4.11 -29.81 -1.88
C PRO A 179 -3.61 -30.82 -2.92
N VAL A 180 -4.05 -32.09 -2.82
CA VAL A 180 -3.63 -33.21 -3.69
C VAL A 180 -4.80 -34.18 -3.89
N ASP A 181 -4.68 -35.06 -4.87
CA ASP A 181 -5.59 -36.16 -5.06
C ASP A 181 -5.43 -37.19 -3.93
N GLY A 182 -6.55 -37.71 -3.41
CA GLY A 182 -6.51 -38.67 -2.31
C GLY A 182 -7.87 -39.20 -1.89
N VAL A 183 -7.89 -39.76 -0.70
CA VAL A 183 -9.12 -40.23 -0.03
C VAL A 183 -9.21 -39.51 1.30
N MET A 184 -10.34 -38.87 1.56
CA MET A 184 -10.63 -38.24 2.84
C MET A 184 -10.87 -39.30 3.91
N THR A 185 -10.23 -39.16 5.05
CA THR A 185 -10.43 -40.01 6.22
C THR A 185 -10.53 -39.15 7.47
N ASN A 186 -11.27 -39.60 8.46
CA ASN A 186 -11.42 -38.94 9.76
C ASN A 186 -11.93 -37.49 9.65
N THR A 187 -13.05 -37.29 8.95
CA THR A 187 -13.73 -35.99 8.78
C THR A 187 -14.46 -35.64 10.08
N VAL A 188 -13.68 -35.29 11.12
CA VAL A 188 -14.20 -34.73 12.37
C VAL A 188 -13.99 -33.21 12.30
N LEU A 189 -15.11 -32.48 12.08
CA LEU A 189 -15.16 -31.02 12.05
C LEU A 189 -15.85 -30.49 13.29
#